data_b87992860cb898477c770f92d0d040ca
#
_entry.id   b87992860cb898477c770f92d0d040ca
#
_cell.length_a   1.000
_cell.length_b   1.000
_cell.length_c   1.000
_cell.angle_alpha   90.00
_cell.angle_beta   90.00
_cell.angle_gamma   90.00
#
_symmetry.space_group_name_H-M   'P 1'
#
loop_
_entity.id
_entity.type
_entity.pdbx_description
1 polymer ?
#
loop_
_entity_poly.entity_id
_entity_poly.type
_entity_poly.pdbx_seq_one_letter_code
_entity_poly.pdbx_strand_id
1 'polypeptide(L)'
;MDKHSKRSASIFRYPVLIAFTLFFAGLFVLDLVTPDRAYSELENTTLSQRPSLSSVSADGLNKFFTAYTKYVKDQVAGRDSWVALQSTVETKVMQKEQSGGILLGREHMMFARHYSILKNEEKGMAKNLAAVQSLAQRYPGRVNLMLVPSASVVYPENIPAGAPQIDEKGILEGVAAQGEAYGRFIDVLPTLTEHKEEYLYYRTDHHWTTLGAYYAYQQFC
;
A
#
# COMPACT_ATOMS: atom_id res chain seq x y z
N MET A 1 -54.67 10.06 -38.32
CA MET A 1 -54.48 10.51 -36.92
C MET A 1 -53.72 9.41 -36.15
N ASP A 2 -52.73 9.60 -35.97
CA ASP A 2 -51.30 9.52 -35.87
C ASP A 2 -50.89 8.75 -34.59
N LYS A 3 -50.74 7.45 -34.74
CA LYS A 3 -50.23 6.54 -33.65
C LYS A 3 -48.71 6.56 -33.49
N HIS A 4 -47.97 7.20 -34.43
CA HIS A 4 -46.51 7.25 -34.40
C HIS A 4 -45.94 8.41 -33.56
N SER A 5 -46.71 9.50 -33.37
CA SER A 5 -46.27 10.67 -32.61
C SER A 5 -46.20 10.45 -31.10
N LYS A 6 -46.96 9.50 -30.55
CA LYS A 6 -47.00 9.24 -29.08
C LYS A 6 -45.87 8.38 -28.53
N ARG A 7 -45.11 7.66 -29.36
CA ARG A 7 -44.03 6.81 -28.90
C ARG A 7 -42.69 7.55 -28.73
N SER A 8 -42.41 8.54 -29.57
CA SER A 8 -41.15 9.28 -29.46
C SER A 8 -41.11 10.23 -28.24
N ALA A 9 -42.25 10.77 -27.84
CA ALA A 9 -42.35 11.60 -26.63
C ALA A 9 -42.08 10.83 -25.31
N SER A 10 -42.23 9.52 -25.32
CA SER A 10 -42.01 8.66 -24.12
C SER A 10 -40.54 8.44 -23.80
N ILE A 11 -39.66 8.37 -24.81
CA ILE A 11 -38.24 8.08 -24.61
C ILE A 11 -37.51 9.27 -23.95
N PHE A 12 -37.79 10.49 -24.40
CA PHE A 12 -37.23 11.72 -23.83
C PHE A 12 -37.70 12.02 -22.40
N ARG A 13 -38.64 11.26 -21.86
CA ARG A 13 -39.15 11.41 -20.49
C ARG A 13 -38.14 10.96 -19.43
N TYR A 14 -37.12 10.18 -19.83
CA TYR A 14 -36.12 9.61 -18.92
C TYR A 14 -34.67 9.87 -19.39
N PRO A 15 -34.26 11.14 -19.56
CA PRO A 15 -32.96 11.47 -20.13
C PRO A 15 -31.80 10.93 -19.31
N VAL A 16 -31.92 10.92 -17.97
CA VAL A 16 -30.90 10.38 -17.08
C VAL A 16 -30.74 8.87 -17.23
N LEU A 17 -31.84 8.13 -17.34
CA LEU A 17 -31.84 6.69 -17.56
C LEU A 17 -31.19 6.33 -18.90
N ILE A 18 -31.51 7.10 -19.96
CA ILE A 18 -30.91 6.91 -21.29
C ILE A 18 -29.41 7.18 -21.24
N ALA A 19 -28.99 8.29 -20.65
CA ALA A 19 -27.59 8.65 -20.51
C ALA A 19 -26.83 7.59 -19.70
N PHE A 20 -27.41 7.12 -18.60
CA PHE A 20 -26.85 6.04 -17.78
C PHE A 20 -26.70 4.74 -18.58
N THR A 21 -27.74 4.32 -19.28
CA THR A 21 -27.69 3.10 -20.09
C THR A 21 -26.66 3.20 -21.21
N LEU A 22 -26.61 4.33 -21.93
CA LEU A 22 -25.61 4.55 -22.98
C LEU A 22 -24.18 4.58 -22.44
N PHE A 23 -23.97 5.19 -21.27
CA PHE A 23 -22.67 5.21 -20.61
C PHE A 23 -22.17 3.80 -20.28
N PHE A 24 -23.00 2.98 -19.61
CA PHE A 24 -22.61 1.61 -19.27
C PHE A 24 -22.49 0.69 -20.49
N ALA A 25 -23.36 0.87 -21.49
CA ALA A 25 -23.22 0.14 -22.75
C ALA A 25 -21.92 0.51 -23.47
N GLY A 26 -21.54 1.79 -23.47
CA GLY A 26 -20.27 2.24 -24.03
C GLY A 26 -19.06 1.66 -23.29
N LEU A 27 -19.07 1.67 -21.96
CA LEU A 27 -18.02 1.03 -21.13
C LEU A 27 -17.92 -0.47 -21.42
N PHE A 28 -19.05 -1.16 -21.51
CA PHE A 28 -19.08 -2.59 -21.82
C PHE A 28 -18.47 -2.89 -23.20
N VAL A 29 -18.80 -2.10 -24.22
CA VAL A 29 -18.20 -2.23 -25.56
C VAL A 29 -16.70 -1.96 -25.52
N LEU A 30 -16.26 -0.92 -24.81
CA LEU A 30 -14.85 -0.62 -24.62
C LEU A 30 -14.10 -1.78 -23.95
N ASP A 31 -14.70 -2.37 -22.92
CA ASP A 31 -14.11 -3.52 -22.21
C ASP A 31 -13.97 -4.75 -23.12
N LEU A 32 -14.95 -4.98 -24.00
CA LEU A 32 -14.90 -6.09 -24.97
C LEU A 32 -13.82 -5.94 -26.05
N VAL A 33 -13.47 -4.70 -26.43
CA VAL A 33 -12.49 -4.44 -27.49
C VAL A 33 -11.09 -4.12 -26.95
N THR A 34 -10.97 -3.83 -25.65
CA THR A 34 -9.68 -3.55 -25.00
C THR A 34 -8.98 -4.88 -24.69
N PRO A 35 -7.76 -5.10 -25.17
CA PRO A 35 -7.03 -6.34 -24.88
C PRO A 35 -6.61 -6.39 -23.39
N ASP A 36 -6.60 -7.60 -22.83
CA ASP A 36 -6.11 -7.85 -21.48
C ASP A 36 -4.63 -7.44 -21.36
N ARG A 37 -4.29 -6.82 -20.23
CA ARG A 37 -2.92 -6.40 -19.90
C ARG A 37 -2.34 -7.34 -18.84
N ALA A 38 -1.05 -7.65 -18.95
CA ALA A 38 -0.36 -8.48 -17.97
C ALA A 38 0.11 -7.68 -16.75
N TYR A 39 0.31 -6.35 -16.89
CA TYR A 39 0.96 -5.52 -15.91
C TYR A 39 0.41 -4.09 -15.91
N SER A 40 0.34 -3.46 -14.73
CA SER A 40 0.07 -2.03 -14.58
C SER A 40 1.36 -1.31 -14.17
N GLU A 41 1.85 -0.42 -15.01
CA GLU A 41 3.02 0.41 -14.70
C GLU A 41 2.70 1.44 -13.61
N LEU A 42 1.45 1.94 -13.59
CA LEU A 42 1.01 2.93 -12.59
C LEU A 42 1.07 2.38 -11.16
N GLU A 43 0.66 1.13 -10.98
CA GLU A 43 0.61 0.49 -9.65
C GLU A 43 1.78 -0.48 -9.41
N ASN A 44 2.68 -0.63 -10.39
CA ASN A 44 3.83 -1.54 -10.35
C ASN A 44 3.42 -2.96 -9.94
N THR A 45 2.32 -3.49 -10.54
CA THR A 45 1.76 -4.78 -10.16
C THR A 45 1.33 -5.60 -11.36
N THR A 46 1.38 -6.93 -11.22
CA THR A 46 0.83 -7.88 -12.20
C THR A 46 -0.69 -7.90 -12.10
N LEU A 47 -1.35 -7.83 -13.27
CA LEU A 47 -2.80 -7.87 -13.36
C LEU A 47 -3.31 -9.31 -13.50
N SER A 48 -4.44 -9.59 -12.86
CA SER A 48 -5.07 -10.92 -12.93
C SER A 48 -5.51 -11.23 -14.35
N GLN A 49 -5.19 -12.43 -14.81
CA GLN A 49 -5.58 -12.91 -16.13
C GLN A 49 -6.90 -13.68 -16.04
N ARG A 50 -7.56 -13.84 -17.18
CA ARG A 50 -8.87 -14.51 -17.28
C ARG A 50 -8.78 -15.94 -16.76
N PRO A 51 -9.57 -16.32 -15.73
CA PRO A 51 -9.55 -17.67 -15.20
C PRO A 51 -10.14 -18.67 -16.20
N SER A 52 -9.54 -19.87 -16.28
CA SER A 52 -10.03 -20.93 -17.14
C SER A 52 -11.28 -21.58 -16.58
N LEU A 53 -12.28 -21.82 -17.42
CA LEU A 53 -13.50 -22.58 -17.08
C LEU A 53 -13.22 -24.06 -16.81
N SER A 54 -12.10 -24.61 -17.30
CA SER A 54 -11.73 -26.03 -17.08
C SER A 54 -11.41 -26.34 -15.60
N SER A 55 -11.21 -25.35 -14.77
CA SER A 55 -10.94 -25.48 -13.33
C SER A 55 -12.21 -25.43 -12.46
N VAL A 56 -13.40 -25.35 -13.07
CA VAL A 56 -14.68 -25.24 -12.33
C VAL A 56 -15.17 -26.62 -11.94
N SER A 57 -14.85 -27.06 -10.73
CA SER A 57 -15.54 -28.17 -10.03
C SER A 57 -16.63 -27.59 -9.12
N ALA A 58 -17.53 -28.45 -8.59
CA ALA A 58 -18.58 -28.00 -7.69
C ALA A 58 -18.03 -27.23 -6.48
N ASP A 59 -16.89 -27.65 -5.93
CA ASP A 59 -16.17 -26.96 -4.84
C ASP A 59 -15.31 -25.76 -5.33
N GLY A 60 -15.08 -25.67 -6.64
CA GLY A 60 -14.26 -24.62 -7.27
C GLY A 60 -15.03 -23.37 -7.67
N LEU A 61 -16.37 -23.38 -7.65
CA LEU A 61 -17.20 -22.26 -8.10
C LEU A 61 -16.88 -20.95 -7.34
N ASN A 62 -16.77 -21.00 -6.02
CA ASN A 62 -16.43 -19.84 -5.22
C ASN A 62 -15.02 -19.29 -5.56
N LYS A 63 -14.06 -20.18 -5.78
CA LYS A 63 -12.70 -19.80 -6.19
C LYS A 63 -12.70 -19.19 -7.59
N PHE A 64 -13.48 -19.76 -8.51
CA PHE A 64 -13.64 -19.21 -9.85
C PHE A 64 -14.26 -17.82 -9.82
N PHE A 65 -15.38 -17.62 -9.11
CA PHE A 65 -16.00 -16.29 -9.01
C PHE A 65 -15.08 -15.26 -8.33
N THR A 66 -14.32 -15.68 -7.32
CA THR A 66 -13.33 -14.80 -6.69
C THR A 66 -12.23 -14.39 -7.68
N ALA A 67 -11.69 -15.36 -8.42
CA ALA A 67 -10.67 -15.09 -9.43
C ALA A 67 -11.22 -14.25 -10.60
N TYR A 68 -12.45 -14.53 -11.04
CA TYR A 68 -13.11 -13.78 -12.10
C TYR A 68 -13.43 -12.34 -11.68
N THR A 69 -13.88 -12.15 -10.44
CA THR A 69 -14.09 -10.80 -9.89
C THR A 69 -12.80 -9.99 -9.84
N LYS A 70 -11.69 -10.63 -9.46
CA LYS A 70 -10.39 -9.99 -9.47
C LYS A 70 -9.95 -9.65 -10.90
N TYR A 71 -10.10 -10.58 -11.83
CA TYR A 71 -9.81 -10.36 -13.25
C TYR A 71 -10.59 -9.14 -13.79
N VAL A 72 -11.92 -9.08 -13.60
CA VAL A 72 -12.73 -7.95 -14.08
C VAL A 72 -12.26 -6.62 -13.48
N LYS A 73 -11.93 -6.59 -12.19
CA LYS A 73 -11.41 -5.38 -11.53
C LYS A 73 -10.05 -4.93 -12.10
N ASP A 74 -9.21 -5.89 -12.45
CA ASP A 74 -7.86 -5.62 -12.94
C ASP A 74 -7.84 -5.24 -14.43
N GLN A 75 -8.84 -5.69 -15.23
CA GLN A 75 -8.86 -5.53 -16.69
C GLN A 75 -9.87 -4.49 -17.19
N VAL A 76 -10.65 -3.85 -16.31
CA VAL A 76 -11.63 -2.84 -16.74
C VAL A 76 -10.99 -1.77 -17.61
N ALA A 77 -11.63 -1.44 -18.73
CA ALA A 77 -11.12 -0.47 -19.69
C ALA A 77 -10.80 0.89 -19.04
N GLY A 78 -9.59 1.40 -19.27
CA GLY A 78 -9.12 2.65 -18.70
C GLY A 78 -8.85 2.61 -17.18
N ARG A 79 -8.65 1.43 -16.58
CA ARG A 79 -8.44 1.23 -15.14
C ARG A 79 -7.46 2.23 -14.53
N ASP A 80 -6.29 2.41 -15.14
CA ASP A 80 -5.27 3.31 -14.59
C ASP A 80 -5.75 4.77 -14.54
N SER A 81 -6.56 5.18 -15.53
CA SER A 81 -7.21 6.51 -15.54
C SER A 81 -8.25 6.64 -14.43
N TRP A 82 -9.02 5.60 -14.16
CA TRP A 82 -9.98 5.59 -13.04
C TRP A 82 -9.29 5.67 -11.69
N VAL A 83 -8.21 4.92 -11.50
CA VAL A 83 -7.38 4.96 -10.27
C VAL A 83 -6.75 6.34 -10.09
N ALA A 84 -6.20 6.94 -11.15
CA ALA A 84 -5.64 8.28 -11.12
C ALA A 84 -6.72 9.35 -10.82
N LEU A 85 -7.91 9.21 -11.42
CA LEU A 85 -9.05 10.10 -11.15
C LEU A 85 -9.49 9.97 -9.69
N GLN A 86 -9.66 8.76 -9.18
CA GLN A 86 -10.01 8.53 -7.78
C GLN A 86 -8.99 9.19 -6.84
N SER A 87 -7.71 8.93 -7.04
CA SER A 87 -6.64 9.54 -6.24
C SER A 87 -6.68 11.07 -6.31
N THR A 88 -6.91 11.63 -7.50
CA THR A 88 -7.04 13.09 -7.69
C THR A 88 -8.23 13.66 -6.93
N VAL A 89 -9.40 13.02 -7.03
CA VAL A 89 -10.60 13.44 -6.30
C VAL A 89 -10.37 13.34 -4.79
N GLU A 90 -9.82 12.24 -4.30
CA GLU A 90 -9.55 12.04 -2.88
C GLU A 90 -8.58 13.10 -2.33
N THR A 91 -7.49 13.38 -3.04
CA THR A 91 -6.42 14.28 -2.56
C THR A 91 -6.70 15.75 -2.86
N LYS A 92 -7.24 16.10 -4.05
CA LYS A 92 -7.42 17.49 -4.47
C LYS A 92 -8.79 18.06 -4.12
N VAL A 93 -9.84 17.25 -4.25
CA VAL A 93 -11.24 17.71 -4.04
C VAL A 93 -11.67 17.43 -2.60
N MET A 94 -11.50 16.22 -2.12
CA MET A 94 -11.91 15.82 -0.78
C MET A 94 -10.85 16.16 0.29
N GLN A 95 -9.65 16.55 -0.10
CA GLN A 95 -8.52 16.91 0.77
C GLN A 95 -8.25 15.84 1.85
N LYS A 96 -8.37 14.57 1.47
CA LYS A 96 -8.08 13.46 2.37
C LYS A 96 -6.59 13.42 2.67
N GLU A 97 -6.25 13.26 3.94
CA GLU A 97 -4.88 13.05 4.40
C GLU A 97 -4.43 11.59 4.30
N GLN A 98 -5.26 10.73 3.72
CA GLN A 98 -4.93 9.32 3.45
C GLN A 98 -5.58 8.84 2.16
N SER A 99 -4.86 7.96 1.45
CA SER A 99 -5.37 7.24 0.27
C SER A 99 -4.68 5.88 0.17
N GLY A 100 -5.43 4.82 -0.16
CA GLY A 100 -4.88 3.49 -0.39
C GLY A 100 -4.10 2.86 0.78
N GLY A 101 -4.32 3.29 2.04
CA GLY A 101 -3.55 2.82 3.20
C GLY A 101 -2.25 3.59 3.45
N ILE A 102 -2.04 4.69 2.73
CA ILE A 102 -0.90 5.60 2.87
C ILE A 102 -1.39 6.91 3.48
N LEU A 103 -0.65 7.44 4.44
CA LEU A 103 -0.83 8.80 4.97
C LEU A 103 -0.05 9.78 4.10
N LEU A 104 -0.70 10.88 3.74
CA LEU A 104 -0.12 11.97 2.96
C LEU A 104 0.37 13.03 3.93
N GLY A 105 1.65 12.99 4.24
CA GLY A 105 2.27 13.87 5.21
C GLY A 105 2.74 15.21 4.62
N ARG A 106 3.37 16.00 5.48
CA ARG A 106 4.03 17.26 5.10
C ARG A 106 5.28 16.97 4.29
N GLU A 107 5.84 18.00 3.65
CA GLU A 107 7.04 17.91 2.82
C GLU A 107 6.94 16.85 1.71
N HIS A 108 5.70 16.57 1.24
CA HIS A 108 5.40 15.55 0.24
C HIS A 108 5.80 14.13 0.65
N MET A 109 5.97 13.85 1.94
CA MET A 109 6.28 12.52 2.45
C MET A 109 5.02 11.68 2.53
N MET A 110 5.18 10.41 2.21
CA MET A 110 4.16 9.37 2.35
C MET A 110 4.57 8.39 3.43
N PHE A 111 3.64 8.08 4.34
CA PHE A 111 3.90 7.16 5.44
C PHE A 111 2.97 5.96 5.34
N ALA A 112 3.48 4.78 5.64
CA ALA A 112 2.64 3.61 5.79
C ALA A 112 1.70 3.79 6.99
N ARG A 113 0.44 3.37 6.82
CA ARG A 113 -0.56 3.45 7.88
C ARG A 113 -0.44 2.25 8.82
N HIS A 114 0.18 2.45 9.97
CA HIS A 114 0.31 1.45 11.02
C HIS A 114 -0.41 1.92 12.29
N TYR A 115 -1.69 1.57 12.43
CA TYR A 115 -2.51 2.01 13.58
C TYR A 115 -2.46 1.08 14.78
N SER A 116 -2.18 -0.19 14.54
CA SER A 116 -2.10 -1.19 15.59
C SER A 116 -1.26 -2.37 15.14
N ILE A 117 -0.62 -3.02 16.10
CA ILE A 117 0.06 -4.29 15.86
C ILE A 117 -0.98 -5.40 15.99
N LEU A 118 -1.09 -6.23 14.96
CA LEU A 118 -1.95 -7.39 15.00
C LEU A 118 -1.31 -8.51 15.85
N LYS A 119 -2.13 -9.35 16.48
CA LYS A 119 -1.63 -10.47 17.34
C LYS A 119 -0.69 -11.44 16.60
N ASN A 120 -0.88 -11.63 15.31
CA ASN A 120 0.01 -12.46 14.50
C ASN A 120 1.35 -11.76 14.22
N GLU A 121 1.36 -10.44 14.08
CA GLU A 121 2.58 -9.62 13.89
C GLU A 121 3.40 -9.59 15.18
N GLU A 122 2.76 -9.38 16.33
CA GLU A 122 3.40 -9.46 17.64
C GLU A 122 4.06 -10.82 17.88
N LYS A 123 3.34 -11.92 17.59
CA LYS A 123 3.90 -13.27 17.65
C LYS A 123 5.04 -13.49 16.66
N GLY A 124 4.92 -12.92 15.45
CA GLY A 124 5.97 -12.96 14.43
C GLY A 124 7.24 -12.25 14.90
N MET A 125 7.10 -11.05 15.44
CA MET A 125 8.21 -10.28 16.01
C MET A 125 8.89 -11.02 17.15
N ALA A 126 8.14 -11.51 18.13
CA ALA A 126 8.68 -12.29 19.24
C ALA A 126 9.44 -13.53 18.77
N LYS A 127 8.91 -14.26 17.77
CA LYS A 127 9.59 -15.42 17.17
C LYS A 127 10.89 -15.02 16.48
N ASN A 128 10.90 -13.92 15.75
CA ASN A 128 12.09 -13.43 15.04
C ASN A 128 13.18 -13.00 16.04
N LEU A 129 12.81 -12.26 17.07
CA LEU A 129 13.75 -11.85 18.13
C LEU A 129 14.34 -13.07 18.87
N ALA A 130 13.50 -14.06 19.19
CA ALA A 130 13.98 -15.30 19.80
C ALA A 130 14.97 -16.08 18.90
N ALA A 131 14.75 -16.07 17.59
CA ALA A 131 15.67 -16.67 16.63
C ALA A 131 17.02 -15.94 16.59
N VAL A 132 17.01 -14.59 16.59
CA VAL A 132 18.24 -13.77 16.66
C VAL A 132 18.98 -14.03 17.98
N GLN A 133 18.28 -14.08 19.11
CA GLN A 133 18.85 -14.40 20.42
C GLN A 133 19.52 -15.77 20.42
N SER A 134 18.87 -16.79 19.88
CA SER A 134 19.45 -18.14 19.75
C SER A 134 20.71 -18.13 18.88
N LEU A 135 20.71 -17.33 17.80
CA LEU A 135 21.88 -17.17 16.95
C LEU A 135 23.02 -16.48 17.69
N ALA A 136 22.76 -15.43 18.45
CA ALA A 136 23.75 -14.71 19.24
C ALA A 136 24.38 -15.61 20.32
N GLN A 137 23.57 -16.44 20.99
CA GLN A 137 24.06 -17.43 21.95
C GLN A 137 24.96 -18.49 21.30
N ARG A 138 24.61 -18.93 20.07
CA ARG A 138 25.39 -19.93 19.33
C ARG A 138 26.69 -19.38 18.77
N TYR A 139 26.73 -18.08 18.44
CA TYR A 139 27.91 -17.42 17.86
C TYR A 139 28.28 -16.13 18.63
N PRO A 140 28.80 -16.26 19.86
CA PRO A 140 29.10 -15.12 20.71
C PRO A 140 30.04 -14.12 20.02
N GLY A 141 29.73 -12.84 20.09
CA GLY A 141 30.53 -11.77 19.51
C GLY A 141 30.54 -11.67 17.97
N ARG A 142 29.73 -12.52 17.27
CA ARG A 142 29.67 -12.54 15.81
C ARG A 142 28.31 -12.06 15.23
N VAL A 143 27.34 -11.83 16.08
CA VAL A 143 26.02 -11.38 15.66
C VAL A 143 25.89 -9.89 15.93
N ASN A 144 25.46 -9.16 14.93
CA ASN A 144 25.07 -7.75 15.03
C ASN A 144 23.61 -7.60 14.63
N LEU A 145 22.83 -6.92 15.45
CA LEU A 145 21.44 -6.60 15.18
C LEU A 145 21.30 -5.10 14.95
N MET A 146 20.80 -4.72 13.81
CA MET A 146 20.42 -3.35 13.48
C MET A 146 18.94 -3.34 13.09
N LEU A 147 18.13 -2.56 13.79
CA LEU A 147 16.75 -2.31 13.42
C LEU A 147 16.67 -0.91 12.82
N VAL A 148 16.19 -0.85 11.57
CA VAL A 148 16.06 0.41 10.85
C VAL A 148 14.73 1.03 11.20
N PRO A 149 14.68 2.26 11.77
CA PRO A 149 13.42 2.94 12.04
C PRO A 149 12.72 3.29 10.74
N SER A 150 11.39 3.34 10.76
CA SER A 150 10.63 3.87 9.64
C SER A 150 10.76 5.40 9.55
N ALA A 151 10.43 5.98 8.40
CA ALA A 151 10.38 7.42 8.22
C ALA A 151 9.46 8.11 9.24
N SER A 152 8.40 7.45 9.71
CA SER A 152 7.47 8.00 10.70
C SER A 152 8.10 8.20 12.09
N VAL A 153 9.14 7.46 12.42
CA VAL A 153 9.89 7.64 13.68
C VAL A 153 10.89 8.79 13.57
N VAL A 154 11.53 8.97 12.41
CA VAL A 154 12.54 10.01 12.19
C VAL A 154 11.88 11.36 11.92
N TYR A 155 10.72 11.40 11.25
CA TYR A 155 9.97 12.61 10.89
C TYR A 155 8.54 12.61 11.45
N PRO A 156 8.35 12.50 12.78
CA PRO A 156 7.01 12.46 13.38
C PRO A 156 6.22 13.75 13.12
N GLU A 157 6.91 14.90 12.96
CA GLU A 157 6.31 16.20 12.66
C GLU A 157 5.68 16.28 11.26
N ASN A 158 6.07 15.41 10.35
CA ASN A 158 5.54 15.36 9.00
C ASN A 158 4.30 14.48 8.86
N ILE A 159 3.95 13.72 9.88
CA ILE A 159 2.72 12.90 9.91
C ILE A 159 1.51 13.82 10.04
N PRO A 160 0.37 13.54 9.37
CA PRO A 160 -0.86 14.30 9.55
C PRO A 160 -1.28 14.38 11.02
N ALA A 161 -1.70 15.56 11.46
CA ALA A 161 -2.06 15.81 12.86
C ALA A 161 -3.20 14.89 13.32
N GLY A 162 -2.99 14.17 14.41
CA GLY A 162 -3.98 13.25 14.96
C GLY A 162 -4.08 11.89 14.25
N ALA A 163 -3.25 11.63 13.23
CA ALA A 163 -3.19 10.30 12.64
C ALA A 163 -2.57 9.31 13.65
N PRO A 164 -3.30 8.28 14.09
CA PRO A 164 -2.77 7.31 15.04
C PRO A 164 -1.63 6.51 14.39
N GLN A 165 -0.57 6.24 15.16
CA GLN A 165 0.55 5.39 14.79
C GLN A 165 0.86 4.43 15.93
N ILE A 166 1.44 3.27 15.61
CA ILE A 166 2.02 2.40 16.64
C ILE A 166 3.22 3.12 17.28
N ASP A 167 3.50 2.79 18.54
CA ASP A 167 4.71 3.25 19.21
C ASP A 167 5.95 2.45 18.75
N GLU A 168 6.33 2.64 17.48
CA GLU A 168 7.50 1.99 16.90
C GLU A 168 8.78 2.39 17.63
N LYS A 169 8.89 3.66 18.07
CA LYS A 169 10.04 4.14 18.83
C LYS A 169 10.21 3.37 20.13
N GLY A 170 9.12 3.20 20.90
CA GLY A 170 9.15 2.41 22.12
C GLY A 170 9.52 0.93 21.88
N ILE A 171 9.10 0.36 20.74
CA ILE A 171 9.52 -0.99 20.35
C ILE A 171 11.03 -1.06 20.10
N LEU A 172 11.57 -0.10 19.33
CA LEU A 172 13.02 -0.03 19.06
C LEU A 172 13.83 0.13 20.34
N GLU A 173 13.42 1.05 21.22
CA GLU A 173 14.05 1.28 22.52
C GLU A 173 13.97 0.02 23.41
N GLY A 174 12.83 -0.69 23.39
CA GLY A 174 12.65 -1.93 24.14
C GLY A 174 13.58 -3.06 23.67
N VAL A 175 13.84 -3.15 22.36
CA VAL A 175 14.83 -4.11 21.81
C VAL A 175 16.26 -3.64 22.12
N ALA A 176 16.55 -2.36 21.99
CA ALA A 176 17.85 -1.79 22.32
C ALA A 176 18.25 -2.03 23.77
N ALA A 177 17.30 -1.90 24.71
CA ALA A 177 17.51 -2.16 26.15
C ALA A 177 17.90 -3.63 26.45
N GLN A 178 17.55 -4.54 25.55
CA GLN A 178 17.92 -5.97 25.63
C GLN A 178 19.03 -6.33 24.64
N GLY A 179 19.75 -5.34 24.12
CA GLY A 179 20.70 -5.48 23.01
C GLY A 179 21.74 -6.58 23.22
N GLU A 180 22.27 -6.74 24.42
CA GLU A 180 23.25 -7.80 24.75
C GLU A 180 22.69 -9.21 24.52
N ALA A 181 21.37 -9.42 24.69
CA ALA A 181 20.73 -10.70 24.42
C ALA A 181 20.74 -11.08 22.94
N TYR A 182 20.85 -10.07 22.05
CA TYR A 182 20.83 -10.22 20.59
C TYR A 182 22.22 -10.09 19.94
N GLY A 183 23.27 -10.03 20.74
CA GLY A 183 24.63 -9.76 20.29
C GLY A 183 25.01 -8.28 20.39
N ARG A 184 25.73 -7.71 19.40
CA ARG A 184 25.95 -6.26 19.33
C ARG A 184 24.72 -5.59 18.71
N PHE A 185 24.00 -4.81 19.52
CA PHE A 185 22.95 -3.96 18.99
C PHE A 185 23.54 -2.65 18.43
N ILE A 186 23.09 -2.28 17.23
CA ILE A 186 23.52 -1.04 16.56
C ILE A 186 22.31 -0.12 16.49
N ASP A 187 22.32 0.90 17.36
CA ASP A 187 21.26 1.92 17.39
C ASP A 187 21.58 3.01 16.37
N VAL A 188 20.78 3.06 15.30
CA VAL A 188 20.91 4.05 14.23
C VAL A 188 19.95 5.22 14.38
N LEU A 189 18.97 5.13 15.28
CA LEU A 189 17.94 6.16 15.44
C LEU A 189 18.53 7.52 15.84
N PRO A 190 19.46 7.64 16.82
CA PRO A 190 20.06 8.92 17.17
C PRO A 190 20.73 9.61 15.98
N THR A 191 21.54 8.88 15.24
CA THR A 191 22.27 9.41 14.07
C THR A 191 21.33 9.84 12.95
N LEU A 192 20.32 9.02 12.63
CA LEU A 192 19.33 9.41 11.62
C LEU A 192 18.50 10.62 12.06
N THR A 193 18.23 10.77 13.36
CA THR A 193 17.52 11.92 13.90
C THR A 193 18.39 13.20 13.87
N GLU A 194 19.69 13.08 14.15
CA GLU A 194 20.65 14.19 14.08
C GLU A 194 20.75 14.77 12.65
N HIS A 195 20.74 13.89 11.65
CA HIS A 195 20.85 14.26 10.23
C HIS A 195 19.50 14.40 9.51
N LYS A 196 18.38 14.49 10.23
CA LYS A 196 17.02 14.46 9.63
C LYS A 196 16.74 15.60 8.64
N GLU A 197 17.49 16.69 8.68
CA GLU A 197 17.37 17.79 7.71
C GLU A 197 17.91 17.41 6.32
N GLU A 198 18.63 16.30 6.23
CA GLU A 198 19.14 15.77 4.98
C GLU A 198 18.13 14.79 4.35
N TYR A 199 18.34 14.41 3.09
CA TYR A 199 17.43 13.50 2.37
C TYR A 199 17.69 12.03 2.74
N LEU A 200 17.29 11.64 3.95
CA LEU A 200 17.56 10.30 4.49
C LEU A 200 16.56 9.24 4.07
N TYR A 201 15.32 9.62 3.76
CA TYR A 201 14.25 8.72 3.32
C TYR A 201 13.63 9.20 2.02
N TYR A 202 13.21 8.26 1.17
CA TYR A 202 12.45 8.59 -0.02
C TYR A 202 11.07 9.15 0.37
N ARG A 203 10.59 10.15 -0.35
CA ARG A 203 9.32 10.81 -0.01
C ARG A 203 8.10 9.95 -0.31
N THR A 204 8.17 9.12 -1.36
CA THR A 204 7.06 8.32 -1.87
C THR A 204 7.28 6.81 -1.71
N ASP A 205 8.28 6.44 -0.94
CA ASP A 205 8.66 5.06 -0.67
C ASP A 205 9.03 4.92 0.82
N HIS A 206 8.83 3.74 1.40
CA HIS A 206 9.10 3.48 2.82
C HIS A 206 10.59 3.22 3.13
N HIS A 207 11.44 3.15 2.11
CA HIS A 207 12.86 2.92 2.31
C HIS A 207 13.65 4.20 2.62
N TRP A 208 14.75 4.02 3.32
CA TRP A 208 15.79 5.02 3.41
C TRP A 208 16.54 5.19 2.08
N THR A 209 17.18 6.34 1.91
CA THR A 209 18.06 6.61 0.77
C THR A 209 19.43 5.96 0.99
N THR A 210 20.28 6.01 -0.04
CA THR A 210 21.70 5.63 0.08
C THR A 210 22.41 6.44 1.15
N LEU A 211 22.03 7.72 1.36
CA LEU A 211 22.61 8.57 2.39
C LEU A 211 22.20 8.07 3.80
N GLY A 212 20.91 7.78 4.02
CA GLY A 212 20.45 7.20 5.30
C GLY A 212 21.15 5.87 5.60
N ALA A 213 21.29 5.00 4.59
CA ALA A 213 22.04 3.74 4.74
C ALA A 213 23.52 3.97 5.03
N TYR A 214 24.13 5.01 4.47
CA TYR A 214 25.53 5.37 4.75
C TYR A 214 25.76 5.78 6.21
N TYR A 215 24.88 6.62 6.78
CA TYR A 215 24.96 6.98 8.20
C TYR A 215 24.79 5.76 9.11
N ALA A 216 23.89 4.85 8.78
CA ALA A 216 23.73 3.60 9.51
C ALA A 216 24.98 2.71 9.39
N TYR A 217 25.61 2.65 8.22
CA TYR A 217 26.87 1.94 8.02
C TYR A 217 27.99 2.51 8.88
N GLN A 218 28.09 3.82 9.04
CA GLN A 218 29.09 4.44 9.92
C GLN A 218 28.91 4.01 11.39
N GLN A 219 27.66 3.79 11.85
CA GLN A 219 27.39 3.25 13.19
C GLN A 219 27.78 1.77 13.32
N PHE A 220 27.77 1.04 12.22
CA PHE A 220 28.19 -0.36 12.19
C PHE A 220 29.70 -0.52 12.32
N CYS A 221 30.50 0.35 11.70
CA CYS A 221 31.98 0.30 11.70
C CYS A 221 32.56 0.73 13.02
#